data_83d208cc08247b379f8d7a188004f233
#
_entry.id   83d208cc08247b379f8d7a188004f233
#
_cell.length_a   1.000
_cell.length_b   1.000
_cell.length_c   1.000
_cell.angle_alpha   90.00
_cell.angle_beta   90.00
_cell.angle_gamma   90.00
#
_symmetry.space_group_name_H-M   'P 1'
#
loop_
_entity.id
_entity.type
_entity.pdbx_description
1 polymer ?
#
loop_
_entity_poly.entity_id
_entity_poly.type
_entity_poly.pdbx_seq_one_letter_code
_entity_poly.pdbx_strand_id
1 'polypeptide(L)'
;MKPWRLSLLLVVFATRCVASSVAVTTSSVPNGTAKTPYSAVIRASGGCTPYKWAIASGALPVDVAAKVSSTTTSLSLAGTPTTAANYSFVVKVTGCGGHVSEASYKVVIQAAANHVVDLSWKASTSADVVGYNVYRGSDATTLTKINVSLTGSTLYSDATVANNSTYYYAVTAVNLDGHQSSKSAAVKLVVP
;
A
#
# COMPACT_ATOMS: atom_id res chain seq x y z
N MET A 1 44.17 -70.52 -23.46
CA MET A 1 44.15 -69.10 -23.04
C MET A 1 42.73 -68.70 -22.61
N LYS A 2 42.47 -68.46 -21.29
CA LYS A 2 41.15 -68.12 -20.81
C LYS A 2 41.05 -66.59 -20.85
N PRO A 3 39.96 -66.02 -21.40
CA PRO A 3 39.80 -64.55 -21.37
C PRO A 3 39.43 -64.09 -19.96
N TRP A 4 40.15 -63.11 -19.43
CA TRP A 4 39.80 -62.38 -18.18
C TRP A 4 38.61 -61.53 -18.42
N ARG A 5 37.52 -61.79 -17.72
CA ARG A 5 36.33 -60.89 -17.67
C ARG A 5 36.57 -59.87 -16.59
N LEU A 6 36.80 -58.65 -17.00
CA LEU A 6 36.83 -57.51 -16.09
C LEU A 6 35.38 -57.18 -15.71
N SER A 7 34.99 -57.41 -14.43
CA SER A 7 33.70 -57.06 -13.92
C SER A 7 33.79 -55.62 -13.42
N LEU A 8 33.20 -54.64 -14.14
CA LEU A 8 33.12 -53.25 -13.74
C LEU A 8 32.02 -53.14 -12.69
N LEU A 9 32.39 -52.96 -11.41
CA LEU A 9 31.47 -52.71 -10.35
C LEU A 9 31.13 -51.21 -10.39
N LEU A 10 29.99 -50.86 -11.00
CA LEU A 10 29.47 -49.50 -10.97
C LEU A 10 28.93 -49.19 -9.57
N VAL A 11 29.71 -48.48 -8.73
CA VAL A 11 29.26 -48.00 -7.45
C VAL A 11 28.50 -46.71 -7.70
N VAL A 12 27.16 -46.76 -7.74
CA VAL A 12 26.30 -45.60 -7.77
C VAL A 12 26.27 -45.00 -6.36
N PHE A 13 27.03 -43.94 -6.15
CA PHE A 13 26.84 -43.10 -4.95
C PHE A 13 25.52 -42.37 -5.09
N ALA A 14 24.46 -42.90 -4.50
CA ALA A 14 23.26 -42.14 -4.26
C ALA A 14 23.64 -41.03 -3.26
N THR A 15 23.82 -39.83 -3.77
CA THR A 15 23.92 -38.61 -2.92
C THR A 15 22.61 -38.53 -2.13
N ARG A 16 22.62 -39.07 -0.91
CA ARG A 16 21.54 -38.83 0.03
C ARG A 16 21.57 -37.33 0.33
N CYS A 17 20.67 -36.59 -0.25
CA CYS A 17 20.34 -35.26 0.23
C CYS A 17 19.91 -35.46 1.69
N VAL A 18 20.79 -35.15 2.64
CA VAL A 18 20.41 -35.06 4.05
C VAL A 18 19.46 -33.88 4.10
N ALA A 19 18.17 -34.19 4.15
CA ALA A 19 17.12 -33.19 4.17
C ALA A 19 17.24 -32.43 5.49
N SER A 20 18.04 -31.35 5.49
CA SER A 20 17.93 -30.35 6.55
C SER A 20 16.51 -29.82 6.54
N SER A 21 15.93 -29.55 7.71
CA SER A 21 14.57 -29.03 7.81
C SER A 21 14.47 -27.64 7.15
N VAL A 22 13.41 -27.40 6.38
CA VAL A 22 13.09 -26.05 5.94
C VAL A 22 12.70 -25.20 7.15
N ALA A 23 13.12 -23.93 7.17
CA ALA A 23 12.76 -22.99 8.22
C ALA A 23 12.40 -21.63 7.62
N VAL A 24 11.33 -21.03 8.14
CA VAL A 24 11.03 -19.60 7.89
C VAL A 24 12.05 -18.75 8.64
N THR A 25 12.73 -17.84 7.94
CA THR A 25 13.82 -17.02 8.50
C THR A 25 13.42 -15.59 8.79
N THR A 26 12.32 -15.11 8.22
CA THR A 26 11.78 -13.77 8.52
C THR A 26 11.07 -13.81 9.86
N SER A 27 11.52 -13.00 10.82
CA SER A 27 10.96 -12.95 12.18
C SER A 27 9.75 -12.02 12.30
N SER A 28 9.65 -10.98 11.48
CA SER A 28 8.55 -10.02 11.49
C SER A 28 8.33 -9.40 10.11
N VAL A 29 7.17 -8.81 9.93
CA VAL A 29 6.83 -7.99 8.76
C VAL A 29 6.46 -6.57 9.23
N PRO A 30 6.65 -5.53 8.39
CA PRO A 30 6.37 -4.15 8.79
C PRO A 30 4.86 -3.94 9.00
N ASN A 31 4.53 -2.94 9.81
CA ASN A 31 3.20 -2.36 9.86
C ASN A 31 2.94 -1.51 8.61
N GLY A 32 1.67 -1.22 8.33
CA GLY A 32 1.25 -0.41 7.19
C GLY A 32 0.27 0.69 7.57
N THR A 33 -0.15 1.44 6.57
CA THR A 33 -1.19 2.46 6.68
C THR A 33 -2.25 2.20 5.62
N ALA A 34 -3.52 2.35 5.96
CA ALA A 34 -4.62 2.20 5.01
C ALA A 34 -4.47 3.20 3.84
N LYS A 35 -4.88 2.79 2.65
CA LYS A 35 -4.78 3.58 1.40
C LYS A 35 -3.34 3.90 0.95
N THR A 36 -2.33 3.26 1.56
CA THR A 36 -0.91 3.41 1.18
C THR A 36 -0.38 2.06 0.70
N PRO A 37 0.44 2.01 -0.37
CA PRO A 37 1.03 0.76 -0.85
C PRO A 37 1.81 0.06 0.25
N TYR A 38 1.54 -1.22 0.43
CA TYR A 38 2.18 -2.10 1.41
C TYR A 38 2.97 -3.18 0.69
N SER A 39 4.17 -3.48 1.18
CA SER A 39 4.95 -4.61 0.72
C SER A 39 5.76 -5.23 1.86
N ALA A 40 5.85 -6.56 1.85
CA ALA A 40 6.71 -7.34 2.75
C ALA A 40 7.17 -8.61 2.05
N VAL A 41 8.31 -9.16 2.50
CA VAL A 41 8.84 -10.41 1.95
C VAL A 41 9.17 -11.35 3.10
N ILE A 42 8.57 -12.52 3.07
CA ILE A 42 8.83 -13.62 4.00
C ILE A 42 9.73 -14.62 3.30
N ARG A 43 10.83 -14.98 3.93
CA ARG A 43 11.86 -15.87 3.38
C ARG A 43 11.95 -17.17 4.17
N ALA A 44 12.38 -18.22 3.50
CA ALA A 44 12.73 -19.49 4.11
C ALA A 44 14.08 -19.96 3.61
N SER A 45 14.73 -20.81 4.39
CA SER A 45 15.99 -21.46 4.07
C SER A 45 16.05 -22.88 4.61
N GLY A 46 17.06 -23.65 4.18
CA GLY A 46 17.22 -25.06 4.55
C GLY A 46 16.30 -25.98 3.74
N GLY A 47 16.38 -27.26 4.02
CA GLY A 47 15.65 -28.28 3.26
C GLY A 47 15.98 -28.31 1.79
N CYS A 48 15.03 -28.73 0.97
CA CYS A 48 15.18 -28.80 -0.48
C CYS A 48 14.04 -27.99 -1.18
N THR A 49 14.39 -27.31 -2.26
CA THR A 49 13.48 -26.61 -3.15
C THR A 49 12.90 -27.53 -4.21
N PRO A 50 11.76 -27.17 -4.84
CA PRO A 50 10.98 -25.97 -4.65
C PRO A 50 10.16 -25.97 -3.36
N TYR A 51 10.03 -24.80 -2.72
CA TYR A 51 9.14 -24.65 -1.56
C TYR A 51 7.69 -24.40 -2.01
N LYS A 52 6.76 -24.97 -1.22
CA LYS A 52 5.34 -24.66 -1.34
C LYS A 52 4.95 -23.75 -0.17
N TRP A 53 4.28 -22.64 -0.47
CA TRP A 53 3.85 -21.65 0.49
C TRP A 53 2.33 -21.62 0.60
N ALA A 54 1.83 -21.40 1.81
CA ALA A 54 0.41 -21.22 2.07
C ALA A 54 0.21 -20.29 3.28
N ILE A 55 -0.92 -19.60 3.33
CA ILE A 55 -1.46 -19.02 4.56
C ILE A 55 -2.21 -20.16 5.24
N ALA A 56 -1.68 -20.65 6.35
CA ALA A 56 -2.22 -21.81 7.08
C ALA A 56 -3.44 -21.46 7.93
N SER A 57 -3.45 -20.21 8.47
CA SER A 57 -4.58 -19.71 9.27
C SER A 57 -4.52 -18.19 9.36
N GLY A 58 -5.61 -17.59 9.83
CA GLY A 58 -5.77 -16.13 9.96
C GLY A 58 -6.08 -15.46 8.62
N ALA A 59 -5.92 -14.15 8.56
CA ALA A 59 -6.20 -13.36 7.37
C ALA A 59 -5.12 -12.29 7.14
N LEU A 60 -4.76 -12.09 5.87
CA LEU A 60 -3.98 -10.95 5.44
C LEU A 60 -4.81 -9.66 5.52
N PRO A 61 -4.15 -8.48 5.57
CA PRO A 61 -4.87 -7.22 5.40
C PRO A 61 -5.70 -7.23 4.11
N VAL A 62 -6.89 -6.62 4.19
CA VAL A 62 -7.78 -6.49 3.01
C VAL A 62 -7.02 -5.81 1.87
N ASP A 63 -7.15 -6.34 0.65
CA ASP A 63 -6.46 -5.89 -0.56
C ASP A 63 -4.92 -6.08 -0.54
N VAL A 64 -4.40 -6.93 0.35
CA VAL A 64 -3.03 -7.43 0.32
C VAL A 64 -3.02 -8.90 -0.12
N ALA A 65 -2.30 -9.18 -1.18
CA ALA A 65 -2.16 -10.53 -1.74
C ALA A 65 -0.79 -11.14 -1.43
N ALA A 66 -0.76 -12.47 -1.28
CA ALA A 66 0.47 -13.24 -1.16
C ALA A 66 0.86 -13.83 -2.54
N LYS A 67 2.11 -13.65 -2.95
CA LYS A 67 2.66 -14.17 -4.20
C LYS A 67 3.99 -14.86 -3.96
N VAL A 68 4.11 -16.10 -4.41
CA VAL A 68 5.37 -16.87 -4.34
C VAL A 68 6.35 -16.35 -5.40
N SER A 69 7.62 -16.18 -5.02
CA SER A 69 8.68 -15.80 -5.95
C SER A 69 8.94 -16.89 -7.01
N SER A 70 9.51 -16.52 -8.14
CA SER A 70 9.90 -17.46 -9.20
C SER A 70 10.90 -18.52 -8.72
N THR A 71 11.75 -18.19 -7.76
CA THR A 71 12.70 -19.10 -7.12
C THR A 71 12.08 -19.94 -6.01
N THR A 72 10.81 -19.73 -5.68
CA THR A 72 10.06 -20.36 -4.59
C THR A 72 10.62 -20.15 -3.17
N THR A 73 11.73 -19.45 -3.00
CA THR A 73 12.41 -19.26 -1.71
C THR A 73 11.81 -18.14 -0.84
N SER A 74 10.84 -17.39 -1.37
CA SER A 74 10.17 -16.31 -0.65
C SER A 74 8.71 -16.17 -1.03
N LEU A 75 7.94 -15.65 -0.09
CA LEU A 75 6.56 -15.23 -0.23
C LEU A 75 6.49 -13.71 -0.12
N SER A 76 6.06 -13.03 -1.17
CA SER A 76 5.83 -11.59 -1.18
C SER A 76 4.40 -11.29 -0.80
N LEU A 77 4.21 -10.33 0.11
CA LEU A 77 2.92 -9.73 0.43
C LEU A 77 2.91 -8.35 -0.20
N ALA A 78 1.92 -8.04 -1.03
CA ALA A 78 1.83 -6.74 -1.69
C ALA A 78 0.38 -6.36 -1.95
N GLY A 79 0.10 -5.05 -1.88
CA GLY A 79 -1.22 -4.49 -2.12
C GLY A 79 -1.37 -3.10 -1.52
N THR A 80 -2.60 -2.59 -1.52
CA THR A 80 -2.94 -1.31 -0.87
C THR A 80 -4.08 -1.57 0.10
N PRO A 81 -3.78 -1.83 1.40
CA PRO A 81 -4.81 -2.17 2.36
C PRO A 81 -5.81 -1.02 2.51
N THR A 82 -7.10 -1.34 2.48
CA THR A 82 -8.18 -0.34 2.57
C THR A 82 -8.72 -0.18 3.99
N THR A 83 -8.53 -1.19 4.85
CA THR A 83 -9.11 -1.22 6.19
C THR A 83 -8.04 -1.16 7.27
N ALA A 84 -8.14 -0.17 8.15
CA ALA A 84 -7.32 -0.06 9.35
C ALA A 84 -7.77 -1.09 10.39
N ALA A 85 -6.90 -2.03 10.74
CA ALA A 85 -7.15 -3.07 11.74
C ALA A 85 -5.84 -3.80 12.11
N ASN A 86 -5.94 -4.66 13.12
CA ASN A 86 -4.90 -5.61 13.49
C ASN A 86 -5.16 -6.94 12.76
N TYR A 87 -4.18 -7.40 12.03
CA TYR A 87 -4.22 -8.67 11.30
C TYR A 87 -3.23 -9.65 11.92
N SER A 88 -3.64 -10.92 11.98
CA SER A 88 -2.76 -12.02 12.40
C SER A 88 -2.94 -13.17 11.42
N PHE A 89 -1.84 -13.76 11.00
CA PHE A 89 -1.85 -14.88 10.07
C PHE A 89 -0.65 -15.79 10.33
N VAL A 90 -0.79 -17.06 9.94
CA VAL A 90 0.27 -18.06 9.99
C VAL A 90 0.67 -18.41 8.57
N VAL A 91 1.96 -18.28 8.27
CA VAL A 91 2.54 -18.72 7.00
C VAL A 91 3.13 -20.11 7.19
N LYS A 92 2.83 -21.00 6.28
CA LYS A 92 3.37 -22.35 6.18
C LYS A 92 4.25 -22.49 4.95
N VAL A 93 5.45 -22.99 5.14
CA VAL A 93 6.33 -23.40 4.05
C VAL A 93 6.59 -24.91 4.12
N THR A 94 6.53 -25.58 2.98
CA THR A 94 6.82 -27.02 2.85
C THR A 94 7.93 -27.20 1.84
N GLY A 95 9.01 -27.85 2.25
CA GLY A 95 10.11 -28.27 1.35
C GLY A 95 9.77 -29.53 0.55
N CYS A 96 10.59 -29.86 -0.45
CA CYS A 96 10.35 -30.97 -1.36
C CYS A 96 10.29 -32.36 -0.65
N GLY A 97 10.93 -32.50 0.51
CA GLY A 97 10.88 -33.71 1.34
C GLY A 97 9.66 -33.81 2.26
N GLY A 98 8.69 -32.87 2.16
CA GLY A 98 7.52 -32.84 3.02
C GLY A 98 7.75 -32.19 4.40
N HIS A 99 8.98 -31.76 4.69
CA HIS A 99 9.26 -31.01 5.92
C HIS A 99 8.56 -29.67 5.92
N VAL A 100 7.96 -29.32 7.02
CA VAL A 100 7.12 -28.13 7.21
C VAL A 100 7.73 -27.19 8.24
N SER A 101 7.64 -25.90 7.98
CA SER A 101 7.86 -24.84 8.97
C SER A 101 6.73 -23.84 8.94
N GLU A 102 6.32 -23.36 10.11
CA GLU A 102 5.28 -22.37 10.25
C GLU A 102 5.80 -21.16 11.04
N ALA A 103 5.32 -19.98 10.70
CA ALA A 103 5.62 -18.76 11.41
C ALA A 103 4.38 -17.87 11.49
N SER A 104 4.14 -17.32 12.69
CA SER A 104 3.02 -16.41 12.96
C SER A 104 3.45 -14.97 12.81
N TYR A 105 2.60 -14.16 12.17
CA TYR A 105 2.84 -12.74 11.94
C TYR A 105 1.67 -11.91 12.46
N LYS A 106 2.01 -10.74 12.96
CA LYS A 106 1.03 -9.69 13.29
C LYS A 106 1.38 -8.46 12.46
N VAL A 107 0.36 -7.85 11.86
CA VAL A 107 0.47 -6.62 11.06
C VAL A 107 -0.58 -5.66 11.57
N VAL A 108 -0.17 -4.47 11.92
CA VAL A 108 -1.08 -3.37 12.24
C VAL A 108 -1.18 -2.49 11.00
N ILE A 109 -2.38 -2.36 10.44
CA ILE A 109 -2.69 -1.36 9.44
C ILE A 109 -3.33 -0.18 10.17
N GLN A 110 -2.61 0.92 10.24
CA GLN A 110 -3.07 2.16 10.86
C GLN A 110 -4.07 2.86 9.94
N ALA A 111 -4.94 3.68 10.51
CA ALA A 111 -5.81 4.55 9.72
C ALA A 111 -4.95 5.55 8.92
N ALA A 112 -5.35 5.83 7.68
CA ALA A 112 -4.78 6.94 6.95
C ALA A 112 -5.07 8.25 7.71
N ALA A 113 -4.12 9.16 7.80
CA ALA A 113 -4.37 10.47 8.34
C ALA A 113 -5.42 11.16 7.45
N ASN A 114 -6.48 11.67 8.07
CA ASN A 114 -7.43 12.53 7.39
C ASN A 114 -6.90 13.96 7.52
N HIS A 115 -6.34 14.48 6.44
CA HIS A 115 -5.97 15.88 6.39
C HIS A 115 -7.18 16.72 6.03
N VAL A 116 -7.28 17.89 6.67
CA VAL A 116 -8.24 18.93 6.34
C VAL A 116 -7.43 20.18 6.00
N VAL A 117 -7.79 20.82 4.91
CA VAL A 117 -7.20 22.10 4.52
C VAL A 117 -8.19 23.20 4.87
N ASP A 118 -7.84 24.00 5.86
CA ASP A 118 -8.62 25.18 6.24
C ASP A 118 -8.14 26.38 5.43
N LEU A 119 -9.06 26.91 4.63
CA LEU A 119 -8.85 28.06 3.77
C LEU A 119 -9.46 29.32 4.42
N SER A 120 -8.75 30.44 4.32
CA SER A 120 -9.29 31.75 4.67
C SER A 120 -8.89 32.78 3.62
N TRP A 121 -9.76 33.72 3.36
CA TRP A 121 -9.50 34.82 2.42
C TRP A 121 -10.09 36.15 2.91
N LYS A 122 -9.59 37.22 2.34
CA LYS A 122 -10.14 38.55 2.61
C LYS A 122 -11.46 38.70 1.87
N ALA A 123 -12.48 39.21 2.57
CA ALA A 123 -13.77 39.50 1.96
C ALA A 123 -13.63 40.47 0.77
N SER A 124 -14.46 40.28 -0.25
CA SER A 124 -14.61 41.23 -1.33
C SER A 124 -15.09 42.59 -0.80
N THR A 125 -14.64 43.66 -1.42
CA THR A 125 -15.08 45.02 -1.10
C THR A 125 -16.36 45.43 -1.82
N SER A 126 -16.87 44.63 -2.75
CA SER A 126 -18.16 44.87 -3.42
C SER A 126 -19.31 44.64 -2.48
N ALA A 127 -20.25 45.58 -2.43
CA ALA A 127 -21.37 45.56 -1.46
C ALA A 127 -22.45 44.51 -1.78
N ASP A 128 -22.51 44.03 -3.02
CA ASP A 128 -23.52 43.11 -3.56
C ASP A 128 -23.12 41.64 -3.53
N VAL A 129 -21.98 41.29 -2.89
CA VAL A 129 -21.50 39.90 -2.80
C VAL A 129 -22.38 39.09 -1.86
N VAL A 130 -22.92 37.99 -2.36
CA VAL A 130 -23.76 37.04 -1.61
C VAL A 130 -23.02 35.77 -1.20
N GLY A 131 -21.80 35.53 -1.72
CA GLY A 131 -21.00 34.40 -1.33
C GLY A 131 -19.81 34.17 -2.25
N TYR A 132 -19.15 33.03 -2.02
CA TYR A 132 -17.91 32.66 -2.70
C TYR A 132 -18.02 31.24 -3.27
N ASN A 133 -17.39 31.02 -4.42
CA ASN A 133 -17.03 29.70 -4.92
C ASN A 133 -15.56 29.43 -4.62
N VAL A 134 -15.28 28.21 -4.17
CA VAL A 134 -13.94 27.72 -3.88
C VAL A 134 -13.52 26.73 -4.96
N TYR A 135 -12.31 26.88 -5.45
CA TYR A 135 -11.75 26.06 -6.52
C TYR A 135 -10.47 25.38 -6.07
N ARG A 136 -10.26 24.15 -6.55
CA ARG A 136 -9.06 23.35 -6.30
C ARG A 136 -8.60 22.66 -7.57
N GLY A 137 -7.30 22.46 -7.72
CA GLY A 137 -6.69 21.68 -8.79
C GLY A 137 -5.32 21.12 -8.38
N SER A 138 -4.76 20.26 -9.20
CA SER A 138 -3.39 19.77 -9.07
C SER A 138 -2.34 20.74 -9.65
N ASP A 139 -2.77 21.73 -10.40
CA ASP A 139 -1.96 22.82 -10.95
C ASP A 139 -2.69 24.15 -10.80
N ALA A 140 -1.98 25.27 -11.01
CA ALA A 140 -2.51 26.62 -10.81
C ALA A 140 -3.48 27.09 -11.91
N THR A 141 -3.54 26.40 -13.05
CA THR A 141 -4.28 26.82 -14.25
C THR A 141 -5.59 26.06 -14.39
N THR A 142 -5.62 24.78 -13.99
CA THR A 142 -6.77 23.90 -14.13
C THR A 142 -7.46 23.68 -12.77
N LEU A 143 -8.30 24.64 -12.39
CA LEU A 143 -9.01 24.61 -11.11
C LEU A 143 -10.49 24.32 -11.30
N THR A 144 -11.01 23.33 -10.58
CA THR A 144 -12.44 22.95 -10.56
C THR A 144 -13.10 23.41 -9.26
N LYS A 145 -14.38 23.78 -9.36
CA LYS A 145 -15.16 24.18 -8.17
C LYS A 145 -15.39 22.98 -7.24
N ILE A 146 -15.17 23.16 -5.94
CA ILE A 146 -15.29 22.10 -4.93
C ILE A 146 -16.44 22.30 -3.94
N ASN A 147 -16.95 23.53 -3.75
CA ASN A 147 -18.14 23.74 -2.93
C ASN A 147 -19.43 23.55 -3.74
N VAL A 148 -20.38 22.79 -3.19
CA VAL A 148 -21.68 22.51 -3.84
C VAL A 148 -22.53 23.78 -3.89
N SER A 149 -22.65 24.49 -2.76
CA SER A 149 -23.38 25.74 -2.62
C SER A 149 -22.41 26.89 -2.34
N LEU A 150 -22.82 28.12 -2.62
CA LEU A 150 -22.05 29.30 -2.24
C LEU A 150 -21.77 29.28 -0.73
N THR A 151 -20.55 29.62 -0.33
CA THR A 151 -20.26 29.89 1.06
C THR A 151 -20.37 31.40 1.33
N GLY A 152 -21.21 31.77 2.28
CA GLY A 152 -21.31 33.16 2.75
C GLY A 152 -20.15 33.56 3.69
N SER A 153 -19.33 32.61 4.10
CA SER A 153 -18.15 32.80 4.95
C SER A 153 -16.91 33.03 4.10
N THR A 154 -15.92 33.69 4.66
CA THR A 154 -14.55 33.77 4.12
C THR A 154 -13.65 32.64 4.64
N LEU A 155 -14.27 31.56 5.13
CA LEU A 155 -13.63 30.34 5.61
C LEU A 155 -14.23 29.14 4.87
N TYR A 156 -13.38 28.16 4.57
CA TYR A 156 -13.81 26.90 3.97
C TYR A 156 -12.85 25.76 4.36
N SER A 157 -13.39 24.64 4.80
CA SER A 157 -12.61 23.45 5.16
C SER A 157 -12.75 22.38 4.08
N ASP A 158 -11.64 21.98 3.46
CA ASP A 158 -11.59 20.89 2.49
C ASP A 158 -11.05 19.62 3.17
N ALA A 159 -11.96 18.71 3.51
CA ALA A 159 -11.65 17.40 4.10
C ALA A 159 -11.45 16.31 3.05
N THR A 160 -11.39 16.66 1.75
CA THR A 160 -11.29 15.69 0.65
C THR A 160 -9.90 15.60 0.03
N VAL A 161 -8.91 16.16 0.71
CA VAL A 161 -7.50 16.13 0.29
C VAL A 161 -6.87 14.78 0.60
N ALA A 162 -5.93 14.38 -0.25
CA ALA A 162 -5.15 13.14 -0.08
C ALA A 162 -3.77 13.44 0.49
N ASN A 163 -3.22 12.49 1.25
CA ASN A 163 -1.84 12.54 1.77
C ASN A 163 -0.84 12.62 0.62
N ASN A 164 0.31 13.23 0.87
CA ASN A 164 1.42 13.37 -0.08
C ASN A 164 1.00 14.02 -1.42
N SER A 165 0.03 14.93 -1.37
CA SER A 165 -0.53 15.57 -2.56
C SER A 165 -0.34 17.08 -2.55
N THR A 166 -0.13 17.65 -3.73
CA THR A 166 -0.05 19.10 -3.92
C THR A 166 -1.36 19.61 -4.49
N TYR A 167 -1.88 20.65 -3.90
CA TYR A 167 -3.11 21.32 -4.35
C TYR A 167 -2.88 22.82 -4.55
N TYR A 168 -3.69 23.39 -5.44
CA TYR A 168 -3.78 24.82 -5.70
C TYR A 168 -5.22 25.24 -5.46
N TYR A 169 -5.40 26.33 -4.71
CA TYR A 169 -6.71 26.86 -4.35
C TYR A 169 -6.89 28.29 -4.84
N ALA A 170 -8.08 28.60 -5.30
CA ALA A 170 -8.51 29.96 -5.62
C ALA A 170 -9.97 30.13 -5.26
N VAL A 171 -10.40 31.37 -5.12
CA VAL A 171 -11.80 31.73 -4.84
C VAL A 171 -12.31 32.76 -5.83
N THR A 172 -13.65 32.79 -6.04
CA THR A 172 -14.36 33.88 -6.71
C THR A 172 -15.44 34.41 -5.79
N ALA A 173 -15.70 35.71 -5.84
CA ALA A 173 -16.89 36.30 -5.26
C ALA A 173 -18.06 36.19 -6.25
N VAL A 174 -19.29 36.04 -5.73
CA VAL A 174 -20.52 35.95 -6.53
C VAL A 174 -21.47 37.01 -6.00
N ASN A 175 -22.07 37.83 -6.89
CA ASN A 175 -23.02 38.84 -6.56
C ASN A 175 -24.47 38.35 -6.59
N LEU A 176 -25.42 39.24 -6.23
CA LEU A 176 -26.86 38.96 -6.25
C LEU A 176 -27.39 38.46 -7.63
N ASP A 177 -26.82 38.96 -8.73
CA ASP A 177 -27.22 38.59 -10.08
C ASP A 177 -26.60 37.27 -10.55
N GLY A 178 -25.79 36.63 -9.70
CA GLY A 178 -25.09 35.36 -10.02
C GLY A 178 -23.80 35.53 -10.83
N HIS A 179 -23.35 36.75 -11.09
CA HIS A 179 -22.08 37.01 -11.76
C HIS A 179 -20.90 36.69 -10.83
N GLN A 180 -19.85 36.10 -11.40
CA GLN A 180 -18.64 35.78 -10.66
C GLN A 180 -17.49 36.73 -11.01
N SER A 181 -16.69 37.07 -10.02
CA SER A 181 -15.40 37.75 -10.23
C SER A 181 -14.40 36.81 -10.96
N SER A 182 -13.28 37.39 -11.43
CA SER A 182 -12.11 36.57 -11.76
C SER A 182 -11.67 35.75 -10.53
N LYS A 183 -11.01 34.61 -10.76
CA LYS A 183 -10.39 33.84 -9.68
C LYS A 183 -9.29 34.66 -9.00
N SER A 184 -9.13 34.52 -7.70
CA SER A 184 -7.96 35.01 -6.99
C SER A 184 -6.68 34.37 -7.55
N ALA A 185 -5.52 34.93 -7.20
CA ALA A 185 -4.26 34.20 -7.37
C ALA A 185 -4.35 32.83 -6.72
N ALA A 186 -3.85 31.78 -7.40
CA ALA A 186 -3.86 30.44 -6.88
C ALA A 186 -2.78 30.29 -5.78
N VAL A 187 -3.18 29.73 -4.64
CA VAL A 187 -2.29 29.42 -3.52
C VAL A 187 -1.94 27.95 -3.56
N LYS A 188 -0.63 27.63 -3.57
CA LYS A 188 -0.12 26.26 -3.52
C LYS A 188 -0.06 25.76 -2.08
N LEU A 189 -0.52 24.53 -1.85
CA LEU A 189 -0.41 23.80 -0.59
C LEU A 189 0.12 22.39 -0.86
N VAL A 190 0.98 21.89 0.03
CA VAL A 190 1.43 20.49 0.05
C VAL A 190 0.84 19.84 1.29
N VAL A 191 0.05 18.79 1.09
CA VAL A 191 -0.48 17.94 2.16
C VAL A 191 0.58 16.88 2.44
N PRO A 192 1.05 16.73 3.70
CA PRO A 192 2.07 15.75 4.06
C PRO A 192 1.59 14.30 3.98
#